data_edd684931cdcd97d74f4aaae3a3dd7ba
#
_entry.id   edd684931cdcd97d74f4aaae3a3dd7ba
#
_cell.length_a   1.000
_cell.length_b   1.000
_cell.length_c   1.000
_cell.angle_alpha   90.00
_cell.angle_beta   90.00
_cell.angle_gamma   90.00
#
_symmetry.space_group_name_H-M   'P 1'
#
loop_
_entity.id
_entity.type
_entity.pdbx_description
1 polymer ?
#
loop_
_entity_poly.entity_id
_entity_poly.type
_entity_poly.pdbx_seq_one_letter_code
_entity_poly.pdbx_strand_id
1 'polypeptide(L)'
;MLFVRCLVGFYAFMDIQQSDYRKTETPETVKSFSPIAYLQTDASKIPPMFIARAGYDEVPTMLDSIDRFVAEALSKNIALTLVNHPRGVHGFDNQNDDERSREIIRTTIEFIRLHLGSENPR
;
A
#
# COMPACT_ATOMS: atom_id res chain seq x y z
N MET A 1 -13.00 2.04 21.39
CA MET A 1 -12.53 1.15 20.32
C MET A 1 -12.14 1.97 19.09
N LEU A 2 -10.99 1.70 18.53
CA LEU A 2 -10.55 2.36 17.31
C LEU A 2 -10.96 1.53 16.10
N PHE A 3 -11.56 2.21 15.13
CA PHE A 3 -11.89 1.59 13.85
C PHE A 3 -11.00 2.16 12.76
N VAL A 4 -10.30 1.30 12.05
CA VAL A 4 -9.57 1.68 10.85
C VAL A 4 -10.54 1.55 9.68
N ARG A 5 -10.82 2.65 9.00
CA ARG A 5 -11.80 2.69 7.91
C ARG A 5 -11.18 2.47 6.55
N CYS A 6 -9.91 2.81 6.41
CA CYS A 6 -9.16 2.57 5.18
C CYS A 6 -7.67 2.61 5.48
N LEU A 7 -6.89 2.08 4.54
CA LEU A 7 -5.44 2.09 4.60
C LEU A 7 -4.90 2.72 3.32
N VAL A 8 -3.88 3.55 3.45
CA VAL A 8 -3.21 4.17 2.32
C VAL A 8 -1.71 3.90 2.43
N GLY A 9 -1.13 3.37 1.36
CA GLY A 9 0.31 3.13 1.29
C GLY A 9 0.89 3.76 0.03
N PHE A 10 1.85 4.67 0.20
CA PHE A 10 2.61 5.24 -0.90
C PHE A 10 3.98 4.62 -0.89
N TYR A 11 4.34 3.92 -1.97
CA TYR A 11 5.66 3.29 -2.13
C TYR A 11 6.15 2.67 -0.81
N ALA A 12 5.29 1.90 -0.14
CA ALA A 12 5.58 1.29 1.15
C ALA A 12 6.03 -0.16 0.99
N PHE A 13 6.90 -0.61 1.89
CA PHE A 13 7.24 -2.03 1.94
C PHE A 13 6.03 -2.84 2.40
N MET A 14 5.57 -3.73 1.54
CA MET A 14 4.43 -4.60 1.84
C MET A 14 4.87 -6.02 2.20
N ASP A 15 6.15 -6.33 1.98
CA ASP A 15 6.76 -7.59 2.37
C ASP A 15 8.25 -7.35 2.57
N ILE A 16 8.71 -7.39 3.81
CA ILE A 16 10.13 -7.20 4.10
C ILE A 16 10.87 -8.53 4.27
N GLN A 17 10.18 -9.66 4.07
CA GLN A 17 10.79 -10.98 4.20
C GLN A 17 11.88 -11.23 3.15
N GLN A 18 11.82 -10.50 2.03
CA GLN A 18 12.84 -10.57 0.97
C GLN A 18 13.78 -9.37 0.99
N SER A 19 13.66 -8.48 1.95
CA SER A 19 14.50 -7.29 2.09
C SER A 19 15.77 -7.60 2.89
N ASP A 20 16.67 -6.64 2.96
CA ASP A 20 17.88 -6.77 3.77
C ASP A 20 17.62 -6.87 5.26
N TYR A 21 16.42 -6.49 5.72
CA TYR A 21 16.05 -6.64 7.14
C TYR A 21 16.12 -8.10 7.60
N ARG A 22 15.92 -9.05 6.70
CA ARG A 22 16.05 -10.48 7.02
C ARG A 22 17.44 -10.87 7.50
N LYS A 23 18.46 -10.05 7.25
CA LYS A 23 19.83 -10.32 7.64
C LYS A 23 20.14 -9.88 9.07
N THR A 24 19.35 -8.93 9.59
CA THR A 24 19.60 -8.33 10.89
C THR A 24 18.50 -8.62 11.91
N GLU A 25 17.34 -9.08 11.44
CA GLU A 25 16.18 -9.35 12.30
C GLU A 25 15.81 -10.83 12.28
N THR A 26 15.10 -11.27 13.31
CA THR A 26 14.61 -12.64 13.34
C THR A 26 13.52 -12.87 12.29
N PRO A 27 13.34 -14.13 11.81
CA PRO A 27 12.25 -14.43 10.88
C PRO A 27 10.87 -14.03 11.41
N GLU A 28 10.63 -14.20 12.71
CA GLU A 28 9.37 -13.83 13.34
C GLU A 28 9.15 -12.31 13.28
N THR A 29 10.18 -11.53 13.58
CA THR A 29 10.12 -10.08 13.50
C THR A 29 9.85 -9.62 12.07
N VAL A 30 10.61 -10.16 11.11
CA VAL A 30 10.44 -9.81 9.68
C VAL A 30 9.02 -10.11 9.22
N LYS A 31 8.48 -11.26 9.59
CA LYS A 31 7.10 -11.64 9.24
C LYS A 31 6.10 -10.69 9.88
N SER A 32 6.28 -10.34 11.16
CA SER A 32 5.32 -9.49 11.88
C SER A 32 5.25 -8.07 11.32
N PHE A 33 6.31 -7.60 10.64
CA PHE A 33 6.33 -6.29 9.99
C PHE A 33 6.09 -6.36 8.48
N SER A 34 5.68 -7.51 7.97
CA SER A 34 5.37 -7.69 6.54
C SER A 34 3.86 -7.70 6.34
N PRO A 35 3.26 -6.62 5.80
CA PRO A 35 1.81 -6.58 5.58
C PRO A 35 1.25 -7.79 4.83
N ILE A 36 2.00 -8.34 3.88
CA ILE A 36 1.57 -9.51 3.10
C ILE A 36 1.23 -10.71 4.00
N ALA A 37 1.90 -10.83 5.16
CA ALA A 37 1.66 -11.94 6.08
C ALA A 37 0.27 -11.90 6.70
N TYR A 38 -0.39 -10.75 6.70
CA TYR A 38 -1.71 -10.56 7.30
C TYR A 38 -2.86 -10.77 6.32
N LEU A 39 -2.56 -11.02 5.04
CA LEU A 39 -3.58 -11.28 4.04
C LEU A 39 -4.23 -12.65 4.20
N GLN A 40 -3.71 -13.50 5.09
CA GLN A 40 -4.33 -14.78 5.43
C GLN A 40 -5.56 -14.63 6.33
N THR A 41 -5.74 -13.44 6.90
CA THR A 41 -6.92 -13.11 7.71
C THR A 41 -8.17 -13.06 6.84
N ASP A 42 -9.34 -13.21 7.46
CA ASP A 42 -10.63 -13.03 6.80
C ASP A 42 -10.66 -11.69 6.05
N ALA A 43 -10.84 -11.75 4.73
CA ALA A 43 -10.82 -10.57 3.88
C ALA A 43 -11.86 -9.52 4.29
N SER A 44 -12.97 -9.93 4.90
CA SER A 44 -14.01 -9.01 5.36
C SER A 44 -13.55 -8.13 6.53
N LYS A 45 -12.47 -8.50 7.19
CA LYS A 45 -11.91 -7.75 8.31
C LYS A 45 -10.80 -6.81 7.90
N ILE A 46 -10.38 -6.86 6.64
CA ILE A 46 -9.33 -5.99 6.11
C ILE A 46 -10.01 -4.74 5.55
N PRO A 47 -9.65 -3.53 6.04
CA PRO A 47 -10.22 -2.30 5.51
C PRO A 47 -9.87 -2.11 4.03
N PRO A 48 -10.68 -1.35 3.29
CA PRO A 48 -10.30 -0.95 1.93
C PRO A 48 -8.93 -0.31 1.91
N MET A 49 -8.13 -0.65 0.91
CA MET A 49 -6.75 -0.18 0.78
C MET A 49 -6.54 0.57 -0.51
N PHE A 50 -5.72 1.60 -0.43
CA PHE A 50 -5.23 2.36 -1.58
C PHE A 50 -3.71 2.25 -1.61
N ILE A 51 -3.17 1.71 -2.68
CA ILE A 51 -1.72 1.54 -2.85
C ILE A 51 -1.27 2.40 -4.03
N ALA A 52 -0.33 3.30 -3.77
CA ALA A 52 0.33 4.08 -4.82
C ALA A 52 1.73 3.52 -5.05
N ARG A 53 1.99 3.12 -6.28
CA ARG A 53 3.23 2.49 -6.72
C ARG A 53 4.04 3.49 -7.53
N ALA A 54 5.34 3.59 -7.24
CA ALA A 54 6.27 4.44 -7.99
C ALA A 54 7.08 3.56 -8.95
N GLY A 55 6.81 3.68 -10.26
CA GLY A 55 7.41 2.79 -11.26
C GLY A 55 8.91 2.91 -11.43
N TYR A 56 9.50 4.06 -11.05
CA TYR A 56 10.94 4.27 -11.04
C TYR A 56 11.54 4.23 -9.64
N ASP A 57 10.87 3.56 -8.72
CA ASP A 57 11.40 3.40 -7.36
C ASP A 57 12.68 2.57 -7.39
N GLU A 58 13.77 3.13 -6.89
CA GLU A 58 15.07 2.48 -6.86
C GLU A 58 15.39 1.83 -5.50
N VAL A 59 14.48 1.94 -4.54
CA VAL A 59 14.70 1.30 -3.24
C VAL A 59 14.72 -0.22 -3.47
N PRO A 60 15.79 -0.90 -3.07
CA PRO A 60 15.91 -2.34 -3.33
C PRO A 60 14.71 -3.13 -2.80
N THR A 61 14.20 -4.05 -3.61
CA THR A 61 13.07 -4.94 -3.33
C THR A 61 11.72 -4.26 -3.16
N MET A 62 11.64 -2.93 -3.27
CA MET A 62 10.39 -2.19 -3.06
C MET A 62 9.31 -2.59 -4.07
N LEU A 63 9.61 -2.46 -5.37
CA LEU A 63 8.63 -2.78 -6.42
C LEU A 63 8.17 -4.23 -6.33
N ASP A 64 9.11 -5.14 -6.13
CA ASP A 64 8.80 -6.56 -5.99
C ASP A 64 7.87 -6.81 -4.79
N SER A 65 8.12 -6.14 -3.66
CA SER A 65 7.29 -6.31 -2.47
C SER A 65 5.86 -5.83 -2.69
N ILE A 66 5.70 -4.70 -3.38
CA ILE A 66 4.38 -4.15 -3.70
C ILE A 66 3.66 -5.08 -4.69
N ASP A 67 4.35 -5.52 -5.72
CA ASP A 67 3.73 -6.33 -6.78
C ASP A 67 3.28 -7.69 -6.24
N ARG A 68 4.09 -8.31 -5.36
CA ARG A 68 3.68 -9.56 -4.69
C ARG A 68 2.49 -9.35 -3.77
N PHE A 69 2.49 -8.26 -3.01
CA PHE A 69 1.37 -7.95 -2.13
C PHE A 69 0.07 -7.76 -2.92
N VAL A 70 0.14 -6.98 -4.01
CA VAL A 70 -1.04 -6.73 -4.85
C VAL A 70 -1.58 -8.03 -5.43
N ALA A 71 -0.70 -8.89 -5.95
CA ALA A 71 -1.12 -10.18 -6.49
C ALA A 71 -1.82 -11.04 -5.44
N GLU A 72 -1.26 -11.11 -4.24
CA GLU A 72 -1.84 -11.88 -3.15
C GLU A 72 -3.18 -11.29 -2.70
N ALA A 73 -3.27 -9.97 -2.57
CA ALA A 73 -4.51 -9.30 -2.18
C ALA A 73 -5.62 -9.57 -3.19
N LEU A 74 -5.30 -9.50 -4.48
CA LEU A 74 -6.28 -9.76 -5.53
C LEU A 74 -6.71 -11.22 -5.54
N SER A 75 -5.79 -12.16 -5.29
CA SER A 75 -6.12 -13.58 -5.23
C SER A 75 -7.11 -13.90 -4.09
N LYS A 76 -7.13 -13.07 -3.06
CA LYS A 76 -8.03 -13.21 -1.91
C LYS A 76 -9.22 -12.26 -1.97
N ASN A 77 -9.40 -11.59 -3.10
CA ASN A 77 -10.52 -10.68 -3.33
C ASN A 77 -10.62 -9.56 -2.27
N ILE A 78 -9.48 -9.04 -1.84
CA ILE A 78 -9.42 -7.94 -0.90
C ILE A 78 -9.78 -6.63 -1.60
N ALA A 79 -10.47 -5.74 -0.91
CA ALA A 79 -10.85 -4.43 -1.45
C ALA A 79 -9.61 -3.55 -1.62
N LEU A 80 -9.04 -3.55 -2.80
CA LEU A 80 -7.79 -2.89 -3.13
C LEU A 80 -7.96 -1.95 -4.32
N THR A 81 -7.47 -0.71 -4.15
CA THR A 81 -7.29 0.24 -5.24
C THR A 81 -5.80 0.42 -5.44
N LEU A 82 -5.34 0.14 -6.65
CA LEU A 82 -3.94 0.34 -7.03
C LEU A 82 -3.85 1.47 -8.04
N VAL A 83 -2.97 2.43 -7.78
CA VAL A 83 -2.58 3.43 -8.77
C VAL A 83 -1.08 3.33 -8.99
N ASN A 84 -0.66 3.45 -10.24
CA ASN A 84 0.74 3.38 -10.60
C ASN A 84 1.18 4.69 -11.24
N HIS A 85 2.28 5.24 -10.75
CA HIS A 85 2.96 6.34 -11.41
C HIS A 85 4.11 5.75 -12.23
N PRO A 86 3.96 5.54 -13.55
CA PRO A 86 4.96 4.79 -14.33
C PRO A 86 6.34 5.44 -14.34
N ARG A 87 6.40 6.76 -14.12
CA ARG A 87 7.65 7.51 -14.08
C ARG A 87 7.94 8.09 -12.69
N GLY A 88 7.16 7.72 -11.70
CA GLY A 88 7.33 8.22 -10.34
C GLY A 88 8.55 7.61 -9.66
N VAL A 89 9.32 8.45 -8.97
CA VAL A 89 10.39 7.99 -8.10
C VAL A 89 9.85 7.75 -6.70
N HIS A 90 10.64 7.10 -5.85
CA HIS A 90 10.29 6.98 -4.44
C HIS A 90 10.14 8.40 -3.86
N GLY A 91 8.98 8.70 -3.29
CA GLY A 91 8.66 10.05 -2.83
C GLY A 91 8.10 10.96 -3.92
N PHE A 92 7.48 10.42 -4.98
CA PHE A 92 7.03 11.22 -6.12
C PHE A 92 6.03 12.31 -5.74
N ASP A 93 5.33 12.18 -4.62
CA ASP A 93 4.36 13.16 -4.16
C ASP A 93 5.00 14.52 -3.83
N ASN A 94 6.33 14.53 -3.56
CA ASN A 94 7.05 15.78 -3.39
C ASN A 94 8.31 15.90 -4.27
N GLN A 95 8.69 14.85 -4.99
CA GLN A 95 9.87 14.83 -5.85
C GLN A 95 9.54 15.07 -7.33
N ASN A 96 8.38 14.62 -7.77
CA ASN A 96 7.96 14.76 -9.16
C ASN A 96 6.97 15.91 -9.30
N ASP A 97 7.36 16.94 -10.04
CA ASP A 97 6.46 18.05 -10.39
C ASP A 97 5.78 17.73 -11.72
N ASP A 98 4.80 16.84 -11.68
CA ASP A 98 4.07 16.43 -12.87
C ASP A 98 2.59 16.20 -12.59
N GLU A 99 1.80 16.13 -13.64
CA GLU A 99 0.34 16.01 -13.51
C GLU A 99 -0.07 14.65 -12.97
N ARG A 100 0.67 13.59 -13.28
CA ARG A 100 0.33 12.26 -12.75
C ARG A 100 0.46 12.21 -11.24
N SER A 101 1.52 12.85 -10.69
CA SER A 101 1.68 12.94 -9.24
C SER A 101 0.51 13.69 -8.60
N ARG A 102 0.12 14.82 -9.19
CA ARG A 102 -1.02 15.60 -8.68
C ARG A 102 -2.33 14.83 -8.77
N GLU A 103 -2.54 14.10 -9.86
CA GLU A 103 -3.71 13.24 -10.01
C GLU A 103 -3.78 12.17 -8.94
N ILE A 104 -2.66 11.51 -8.66
CA ILE A 104 -2.62 10.46 -7.63
C ILE A 104 -2.92 11.05 -6.25
N ILE A 105 -2.37 12.23 -5.95
CA ILE A 105 -2.64 12.90 -4.68
C ILE A 105 -4.14 13.21 -4.55
N ARG A 106 -4.76 13.78 -5.60
CA ARG A 106 -6.20 14.06 -5.60
C ARG A 106 -7.03 12.80 -5.40
N THR A 107 -6.70 11.76 -6.14
CA THR A 107 -7.40 10.46 -6.04
C THR A 107 -7.27 9.86 -4.65
N THR A 108 -6.10 9.99 -4.03
CA THR A 108 -5.88 9.55 -2.66
C THR A 108 -6.78 10.29 -1.68
N ILE A 109 -6.87 11.61 -1.80
CA ILE A 109 -7.71 12.41 -0.93
C ILE A 109 -9.18 12.02 -1.11
N GLU A 110 -9.62 11.80 -2.34
CA GLU A 110 -11.00 11.36 -2.61
C GLU A 110 -11.27 9.99 -1.98
N PHE A 111 -10.32 9.06 -2.08
CA PHE A 111 -10.44 7.75 -1.43
C PHE A 111 -10.62 7.89 0.08
N ILE A 112 -9.79 8.71 0.70
CA ILE A 112 -9.86 8.94 2.15
C ILE A 112 -11.21 9.56 2.52
N ARG A 113 -11.65 10.57 1.78
CA ARG A 113 -12.95 11.22 2.03
C ARG A 113 -14.10 10.25 1.89
N LEU A 114 -14.06 9.39 0.88
CA LEU A 114 -15.11 8.39 0.67
C LEU A 114 -15.27 7.49 1.89
N HIS A 115 -14.17 7.03 2.44
CA HIS A 115 -14.21 6.08 3.55
C HIS A 115 -14.39 6.73 4.92
N LEU A 116 -13.89 7.94 5.13
CA LEU A 116 -14.10 8.68 6.36
C LEU A 116 -15.46 9.38 6.37
N GLY A 117 -15.90 9.91 5.24
CA GLY A 117 -17.18 10.57 5.10
C GLY A 117 -18.39 9.65 5.26
N SER A 118 -18.18 8.35 5.25
CA SER A 118 -19.24 7.36 5.41
C SER A 118 -19.90 7.36 6.79
N GLU A 119 -19.48 8.26 7.69
CA GLU A 119 -20.16 8.49 8.95
C GLU A 119 -21.48 9.20 8.79
N ASN A 120 -21.67 9.91 7.69
CA ASN A 120 -22.94 10.55 7.45
C ASN A 120 -24.02 9.49 7.30
N PRO A 121 -25.06 9.56 8.09
CA PRO A 121 -26.18 8.62 7.96
C PRO A 121 -26.74 8.72 6.55
N ARG A 122 -27.06 7.61 6.01
CA ARG A 122 -27.65 7.55 4.68
C ARG A 122 -28.99 6.86 4.72
#